data_1b927f9feb66fd9a92ee87bfbfce194e
#
_entry.id   1b927f9feb66fd9a92ee87bfbfce194e
#
_cell.length_a   1.000
_cell.length_b   1.000
_cell.length_c   1.000
_cell.angle_alpha   90.00
_cell.angle_beta   90.00
_cell.angle_gamma   90.00
#
_symmetry.space_group_name_H-M   'P 1'
#
loop_
_entity.id
_entity.type
_entity.pdbx_description
1 polymer ?
#
loop_
_entity_poly.entity_id
_entity_poly.type
_entity_poly.pdbx_seq_one_letter_code
_entity_poly.pdbx_strand_id
1 'polypeptide(L)'
;MEFITNEKLTIVGAAGMIGSNMAQTAIMMHLTPNICLYDPYAPGLEGVAEEMFHCGFEGLNLTFTSDIKEALTNAKYVVSSGGAARKAGMTREDLLKGNAAIAEEFGKNVKAYCPDAKHVVVIFNPADITGLITLLYSGLKPSQVTTLAALDSTRLRSELSKHFGIAPDKIENCRTYGGHGEQMAVYASTAKVDGKPLLDIIGTPALTKEEWAEIQTKVTKGGANIIALRGRSSFQSPAYISIEMIAAAMGGKPFRWPAGTYVHSHGFDHIMMAMETEINKDGVHYKELKGTPEEEAKLKESYAHLCKLRDEVIGMGVLPPIKDWHSINPNID
;
A
#
# COMPACT_ATOMS: atom_id res chain seq x y z
N MET A 1 12.56 10.70 -23.53
CA MET A 1 11.31 10.90 -22.77
C MET A 1 11.64 11.73 -21.54
N GLU A 2 10.73 12.58 -21.09
CA GLU A 2 10.97 13.47 -19.94
C GLU A 2 10.62 12.72 -18.64
N PHE A 3 11.47 12.85 -17.61
CA PHE A 3 11.20 12.31 -16.27
C PHE A 3 10.26 13.24 -15.50
N ILE A 4 9.45 12.69 -14.57
CA ILE A 4 8.55 13.49 -13.73
C ILE A 4 9.37 14.42 -12.79
N THR A 5 10.48 13.90 -12.25
CA THR A 5 11.38 14.65 -11.35
C THR A 5 12.82 14.16 -11.50
N ASN A 6 13.78 14.93 -10.97
CA ASN A 6 15.17 14.49 -10.83
C ASN A 6 15.50 14.05 -9.39
N GLU A 7 14.51 13.98 -8.50
CA GLU A 7 14.74 13.61 -7.10
C GLU A 7 14.89 12.08 -6.96
N LYS A 8 15.71 11.67 -5.97
CA LYS A 8 16.03 10.25 -5.75
C LYS A 8 14.82 9.46 -5.24
N LEU A 9 14.57 8.33 -5.90
CA LEU A 9 13.68 7.26 -5.47
C LEU A 9 14.49 6.11 -4.90
N THR A 10 14.19 5.66 -3.69
CA THR A 10 14.77 4.44 -3.11
C THR A 10 13.71 3.34 -3.02
N ILE A 11 14.05 2.16 -3.54
CA ILE A 11 13.22 0.95 -3.49
C ILE A 11 13.83 -0.01 -2.48
N VAL A 12 13.12 -0.24 -1.38
CA VAL A 12 13.52 -1.11 -0.26
C VAL A 12 12.90 -2.50 -0.42
N GLY A 13 13.71 -3.54 -0.30
CA GLY A 13 13.31 -4.92 -0.59
C GLY A 13 13.45 -5.27 -2.08
N ALA A 14 14.44 -4.66 -2.74
CA ALA A 14 14.60 -4.70 -4.20
C ALA A 14 15.03 -6.09 -4.73
N ALA A 15 15.67 -6.94 -3.93
CA ALA A 15 15.99 -8.31 -4.32
C ALA A 15 14.73 -9.21 -4.43
N GLY A 16 13.63 -8.81 -3.80
CA GLY A 16 12.35 -9.53 -3.85
C GLY A 16 11.59 -9.31 -5.17
N MET A 17 10.62 -10.18 -5.45
CA MET A 17 9.81 -10.09 -6.68
C MET A 17 9.01 -8.80 -6.78
N ILE A 18 8.49 -8.28 -5.67
CA ILE A 18 7.76 -7.00 -5.67
C ILE A 18 8.75 -5.87 -5.94
N GLY A 19 9.86 -5.82 -5.21
CA GLY A 19 10.85 -4.76 -5.33
C GLY A 19 11.49 -4.68 -6.71
N SER A 20 11.88 -5.79 -7.32
CA SER A 20 12.41 -5.83 -8.68
C SER A 20 11.39 -5.36 -9.73
N ASN A 21 10.12 -5.75 -9.58
CA ASN A 21 9.04 -5.24 -10.45
C ASN A 21 8.75 -3.76 -10.22
N MET A 22 8.87 -3.24 -9.00
CA MET A 22 8.79 -1.79 -8.73
C MET A 22 9.90 -1.04 -9.45
N ALA A 23 11.13 -1.55 -9.41
CA ALA A 23 12.26 -0.95 -10.11
C ALA A 23 12.00 -0.85 -11.63
N GLN A 24 11.66 -1.96 -12.26
CA GLN A 24 11.33 -1.98 -13.68
C GLN A 24 10.15 -1.04 -14.02
N THR A 25 9.09 -1.06 -13.22
CA THR A 25 7.92 -0.20 -13.42
C THR A 25 8.28 1.28 -13.32
N ALA A 26 9.05 1.69 -12.30
CA ALA A 26 9.48 3.07 -12.11
C ALA A 26 10.33 3.58 -13.29
N ILE A 27 11.22 2.73 -13.82
CA ILE A 27 12.03 3.03 -14.99
C ILE A 27 11.14 3.19 -16.23
N MET A 28 10.27 2.23 -16.51
CA MET A 28 9.38 2.24 -17.67
C MET A 28 8.38 3.39 -17.65
N MET A 29 7.96 3.84 -16.47
CA MET A 29 7.09 5.00 -16.30
C MET A 29 7.85 6.33 -16.29
N HIS A 30 9.18 6.33 -16.42
CA HIS A 30 10.03 7.53 -16.44
C HIS A 30 9.83 8.43 -15.19
N LEU A 31 9.81 7.85 -14.00
CA LEU A 31 9.56 8.61 -12.79
C LEU A 31 10.71 9.57 -12.46
N THR A 32 11.93 9.04 -12.41
CA THR A 32 13.16 9.78 -12.12
C THR A 32 14.35 9.04 -12.73
N PRO A 33 15.41 9.76 -13.15
CA PRO A 33 16.64 9.08 -13.55
C PRO A 33 17.42 8.52 -12.33
N ASN A 34 17.16 9.00 -11.12
CA ASN A 34 17.93 8.66 -9.92
C ASN A 34 17.21 7.60 -9.08
N ILE A 35 17.50 6.33 -9.32
CA ILE A 35 16.90 5.19 -8.61
C ILE A 35 17.96 4.45 -7.83
N CYS A 36 17.71 4.19 -6.54
CA CYS A 36 18.55 3.35 -5.70
C CYS A 36 17.78 2.10 -5.27
N LEU A 37 18.38 0.95 -5.53
CA LEU A 37 17.88 -0.35 -5.09
C LEU A 37 18.55 -0.73 -3.77
N TYR A 38 17.75 -1.11 -2.78
CA TYR A 38 18.25 -1.58 -1.50
C TYR A 38 17.67 -2.93 -1.11
N ASP A 39 18.54 -3.81 -0.67
CA ASP A 39 18.16 -5.05 0.00
C ASP A 39 19.32 -5.53 0.90
N PRO A 40 19.05 -6.04 2.12
CA PRO A 40 20.11 -6.61 2.96
C PRO A 40 20.69 -7.90 2.36
N TYR A 41 20.00 -8.56 1.42
CA TYR A 41 20.48 -9.74 0.72
C TYR A 41 21.30 -9.35 -0.52
N ALA A 42 22.56 -9.02 -0.34
CA ALA A 42 23.45 -8.49 -1.36
C ALA A 42 23.52 -9.34 -2.65
N PRO A 43 23.65 -10.70 -2.62
CA PRO A 43 23.72 -11.48 -3.86
C PRO A 43 22.45 -11.40 -4.70
N GLY A 44 21.26 -11.39 -4.07
CA GLY A 44 20.01 -11.25 -4.79
C GLY A 44 19.83 -9.84 -5.35
N LEU A 45 20.28 -8.83 -4.62
CA LEU A 45 20.25 -7.44 -5.06
C LEU A 45 21.16 -7.21 -6.27
N GLU A 46 22.37 -7.73 -6.24
CA GLU A 46 23.32 -7.66 -7.37
C GLU A 46 22.70 -8.30 -8.62
N GLY A 47 22.11 -9.50 -8.48
CA GLY A 47 21.43 -10.17 -9.60
C GLY A 47 20.30 -9.35 -10.21
N VAL A 48 19.48 -8.68 -9.38
CA VAL A 48 18.42 -7.77 -9.87
C VAL A 48 19.01 -6.56 -10.57
N ALA A 49 20.07 -5.96 -10.03
CA ALA A 49 20.73 -4.80 -10.63
C ALA A 49 21.32 -5.14 -11.99
N GLU A 50 22.03 -6.27 -12.10
CA GLU A 50 22.59 -6.78 -13.37
C GLU A 50 21.49 -6.98 -14.41
N GLU A 51 20.36 -7.61 -14.02
CA GLU A 51 19.25 -7.83 -14.93
C GLU A 51 18.63 -6.51 -15.41
N MET A 52 18.55 -5.49 -14.54
CA MET A 52 18.11 -4.13 -14.93
C MET A 52 19.11 -3.46 -15.89
N PHE A 53 20.42 -3.62 -15.68
CA PHE A 53 21.44 -3.11 -16.60
C PHE A 53 21.36 -3.79 -17.98
N HIS A 54 21.07 -5.09 -18.01
CA HIS A 54 20.89 -5.83 -19.28
C HIS A 54 19.67 -5.38 -20.09
N CYS A 55 18.67 -4.70 -19.46
CA CYS A 55 17.57 -4.10 -20.20
C CYS A 55 18.00 -2.93 -21.10
N GLY A 56 19.19 -2.36 -20.89
CA GLY A 56 19.73 -1.28 -21.72
C GLY A 56 18.94 0.03 -21.61
N PHE A 57 18.33 0.32 -20.48
CA PHE A 57 17.63 1.59 -20.25
C PHE A 57 18.61 2.77 -20.32
N GLU A 58 18.25 3.82 -21.06
CA GLU A 58 19.08 5.01 -21.26
C GLU A 58 18.70 6.13 -20.28
N GLY A 59 19.68 6.98 -19.96
CA GLY A 59 19.48 8.20 -19.17
C GLY A 59 19.23 7.94 -17.68
N LEU A 60 19.59 6.76 -17.17
CA LEU A 60 19.41 6.38 -15.77
C LEU A 60 20.71 6.47 -14.97
N ASN A 61 20.58 6.93 -13.73
CA ASN A 61 21.54 6.77 -12.66
C ASN A 61 20.97 5.72 -11.68
N LEU A 62 21.06 4.45 -12.08
CA LEU A 62 20.63 3.30 -11.27
C LEU A 62 21.78 2.86 -10.39
N THR A 63 21.57 2.91 -9.08
CA THR A 63 22.50 2.46 -8.06
C THR A 63 21.89 1.33 -7.22
N PHE A 64 22.73 0.53 -6.57
CA PHE A 64 22.29 -0.50 -5.65
C PHE A 64 23.26 -0.65 -4.48
N THR A 65 22.75 -0.91 -3.29
CA THR A 65 23.55 -1.04 -2.08
C THR A 65 22.82 -1.85 -1.01
N SER A 66 23.59 -2.56 -0.18
CA SER A 66 23.08 -3.23 1.03
C SER A 66 23.31 -2.40 2.30
N ASP A 67 23.76 -1.15 2.17
CA ASP A 67 23.83 -0.16 3.26
C ASP A 67 22.59 0.72 3.23
N ILE A 68 21.73 0.60 4.24
CA ILE A 68 20.49 1.38 4.35
C ILE A 68 20.75 2.88 4.46
N LYS A 69 21.85 3.29 5.08
CA LYS A 69 22.25 4.70 5.18
C LYS A 69 22.54 5.28 3.80
N GLU A 70 23.34 4.58 3.00
CA GLU A 70 23.65 4.99 1.62
C GLU A 70 22.36 5.02 0.77
N ALA A 71 21.53 4.00 0.90
CA ALA A 71 20.27 3.89 0.16
C ALA A 71 19.32 5.06 0.44
N LEU A 72 19.15 5.44 1.70
CA LEU A 72 18.19 6.49 2.11
C LEU A 72 18.78 7.90 2.04
N THR A 73 20.09 8.09 2.08
CA THR A 73 20.70 9.42 2.00
C THR A 73 20.22 10.16 0.74
N ASN A 74 19.67 11.36 0.93
CA ASN A 74 19.08 12.22 -0.11
C ASN A 74 17.83 11.63 -0.82
N ALA A 75 17.26 10.50 -0.36
CA ALA A 75 16.01 10.01 -0.91
C ALA A 75 14.85 10.96 -0.59
N LYS A 76 14.09 11.34 -1.61
CA LYS A 76 12.85 12.14 -1.46
C LYS A 76 11.60 11.26 -1.55
N TYR A 77 11.72 10.14 -2.19
CA TYR A 77 10.64 9.15 -2.32
C TYR A 77 11.18 7.78 -1.96
N VAL A 78 10.41 7.05 -1.16
CA VAL A 78 10.78 5.70 -0.74
C VAL A 78 9.58 4.78 -0.87
N VAL A 79 9.78 3.60 -1.43
CA VAL A 79 8.78 2.54 -1.41
C VAL A 79 9.39 1.29 -0.80
N SER A 80 8.71 0.70 0.20
CA SER A 80 9.22 -0.45 0.93
C SER A 80 8.31 -1.67 0.81
N SER A 81 8.88 -2.75 0.26
CA SER A 81 8.33 -4.11 0.31
C SER A 81 9.16 -5.03 1.20
N GLY A 82 10.03 -4.48 2.04
CA GLY A 82 11.09 -5.15 2.77
C GLY A 82 10.69 -5.99 3.98
N GLY A 83 9.45 -6.44 4.08
CA GLY A 83 9.01 -7.32 5.15
C GLY A 83 9.43 -8.77 4.97
N ALA A 84 9.49 -9.53 6.07
CA ALA A 84 9.72 -10.96 6.04
C ALA A 84 8.48 -11.72 5.54
N ALA A 85 8.70 -12.69 4.67
CA ALA A 85 7.65 -13.63 4.27
C ALA A 85 7.44 -14.69 5.37
N ARG A 86 6.20 -15.18 5.51
CA ARG A 86 5.89 -16.27 6.43
C ARG A 86 6.64 -17.53 6.04
N LYS A 87 7.42 -18.06 6.96
CA LYS A 87 8.14 -19.33 6.80
C LYS A 87 7.35 -20.48 7.41
N ALA A 88 7.64 -21.71 6.99
CA ALA A 88 7.07 -22.90 7.61
C ALA A 88 7.39 -22.94 9.11
N GLY A 89 6.38 -23.23 9.93
CA GLY A 89 6.50 -23.26 11.39
C GLY A 89 6.32 -21.91 12.10
N MET A 90 6.29 -20.78 11.39
CA MET A 90 6.00 -19.48 12.01
C MET A 90 4.51 -19.33 12.30
N THR A 91 4.20 -18.85 13.50
CA THR A 91 2.86 -18.44 13.87
C THR A 91 2.51 -17.10 13.19
N ARG A 92 1.22 -16.72 13.23
CA ARG A 92 0.80 -15.38 12.79
C ARG A 92 1.39 -14.29 13.70
N GLU A 93 1.49 -14.58 14.99
CA GLU A 93 2.05 -13.67 15.98
C GLU A 93 3.56 -13.43 15.76
N ASP A 94 4.34 -14.49 15.48
CA ASP A 94 5.76 -14.36 15.15
C ASP A 94 5.98 -13.48 13.91
N LEU A 95 5.14 -13.66 12.87
CA LEU A 95 5.22 -12.85 11.66
C LEU A 95 4.86 -11.39 11.94
N LEU A 96 3.78 -11.15 12.71
CA LEU A 96 3.35 -9.81 13.09
C LEU A 96 4.46 -9.10 13.88
N LYS A 97 5.01 -9.75 14.91
CA LYS A 97 6.09 -9.20 15.73
C LYS A 97 7.35 -8.93 14.90
N GLY A 98 7.75 -9.85 14.03
CA GLY A 98 8.91 -9.69 13.17
C GLY A 98 8.77 -8.53 12.20
N ASN A 99 7.65 -8.42 11.52
CA ASN A 99 7.41 -7.33 10.56
C ASN A 99 7.18 -5.98 11.26
N ALA A 100 6.62 -5.97 12.47
CA ALA A 100 6.52 -4.77 13.29
C ALA A 100 7.91 -4.23 13.68
N ALA A 101 8.84 -5.10 14.08
CA ALA A 101 10.23 -4.71 14.37
C ALA A 101 10.97 -4.18 13.13
N ILE A 102 10.77 -4.81 11.96
CA ILE A 102 11.30 -4.32 10.69
C ILE A 102 10.76 -2.92 10.36
N ALA A 103 9.45 -2.68 10.57
CA ALA A 103 8.83 -1.38 10.33
C ALA A 103 9.35 -0.29 11.28
N GLU A 104 9.60 -0.63 12.54
CA GLU A 104 10.21 0.26 13.53
C GLU A 104 11.62 0.66 13.11
N GLU A 105 12.46 -0.32 12.77
CA GLU A 105 13.83 -0.07 12.29
C GLU A 105 13.83 0.76 11.01
N PHE A 106 12.96 0.44 10.06
CA PHE A 106 12.81 1.19 8.82
C PHE A 106 12.39 2.65 9.10
N GLY A 107 11.40 2.87 9.97
CA GLY A 107 10.99 4.22 10.36
C GLY A 107 12.14 5.01 10.99
N LYS A 108 12.92 4.41 11.91
CA LYS A 108 14.11 5.04 12.52
C LYS A 108 15.17 5.39 11.47
N ASN A 109 15.40 4.52 10.49
CA ASN A 109 16.32 4.77 9.39
C ASN A 109 15.85 5.92 8.48
N VAL A 110 14.55 6.02 8.19
CA VAL A 110 13.97 7.15 7.46
C VAL A 110 14.21 8.45 8.23
N LYS A 111 13.94 8.47 9.54
CA LYS A 111 14.19 9.64 10.40
C LYS A 111 15.67 10.07 10.41
N ALA A 112 16.57 9.09 10.42
CA ALA A 112 18.01 9.36 10.51
C ALA A 112 18.63 9.82 9.19
N TYR A 113 18.20 9.26 8.05
CA TYR A 113 18.93 9.38 6.80
C TYR A 113 18.17 10.12 5.68
N CYS A 114 16.83 10.22 5.76
CA CYS A 114 16.01 11.01 4.84
C CYS A 114 14.83 11.70 5.56
N PRO A 115 15.08 12.53 6.60
CA PRO A 115 14.02 13.15 7.40
C PRO A 115 13.13 14.11 6.59
N ASP A 116 13.57 14.55 5.45
CA ASP A 116 12.87 15.41 4.51
C ASP A 116 12.29 14.65 3.30
N ALA A 117 12.09 13.34 3.44
CA ALA A 117 11.37 12.54 2.45
C ALA A 117 9.98 13.13 2.20
N LYS A 118 9.64 13.27 0.92
CA LYS A 118 8.34 13.85 0.51
C LYS A 118 7.22 12.83 0.61
N HIS A 119 7.50 11.57 0.29
CA HIS A 119 6.52 10.49 0.39
C HIS A 119 7.17 9.13 0.60
N VAL A 120 6.55 8.33 1.48
CA VAL A 120 6.93 6.95 1.77
C VAL A 120 5.71 6.04 1.58
N VAL A 121 5.86 4.98 0.79
CA VAL A 121 4.84 3.94 0.61
C VAL A 121 5.30 2.65 1.26
N VAL A 122 4.51 2.11 2.19
CA VAL A 122 4.80 0.85 2.89
C VAL A 122 3.83 -0.22 2.42
N ILE A 123 4.33 -1.35 1.94
CA ILE A 123 3.47 -2.38 1.34
C ILE A 123 3.64 -3.79 1.92
N PHE A 124 4.51 -3.99 2.91
CA PHE A 124 4.69 -5.31 3.53
C PHE A 124 3.70 -5.54 4.69
N ASN A 125 3.20 -6.75 4.77
CA ASN A 125 2.06 -7.10 5.64
C ASN A 125 2.45 -7.34 7.11
N PRO A 126 1.52 -7.01 8.03
CA PRO A 126 0.22 -6.37 7.80
C PRO A 126 0.38 -4.86 7.55
N ALA A 127 0.11 -4.42 6.31
CA ALA A 127 0.51 -3.10 5.81
C ALA A 127 -0.04 -1.93 6.67
N ASP A 128 -1.27 -2.05 7.17
CA ASP A 128 -1.87 -1.01 8.03
C ASP A 128 -1.10 -0.82 9.34
N ILE A 129 -0.59 -1.90 9.93
CA ILE A 129 0.22 -1.85 11.16
C ILE A 129 1.66 -1.43 10.86
N THR A 130 2.28 -2.00 9.83
CA THR A 130 3.67 -1.65 9.48
C THR A 130 3.79 -0.22 8.98
N GLY A 131 2.78 0.29 8.26
CA GLY A 131 2.69 1.69 7.87
C GLY A 131 2.52 2.63 9.06
N LEU A 132 1.66 2.28 10.03
CA LEU A 132 1.47 3.04 11.27
C LEU A 132 2.77 3.13 12.09
N ILE A 133 3.47 2.00 12.25
CA ILE A 133 4.76 1.95 12.95
C ILE A 133 5.81 2.79 12.22
N THR A 134 5.89 2.66 10.89
CA THR A 134 6.81 3.46 10.07
C THR A 134 6.52 4.95 10.22
N LEU A 135 5.26 5.38 10.16
CA LEU A 135 4.88 6.77 10.37
C LEU A 135 5.34 7.26 11.75
N LEU A 136 5.06 6.48 12.80
CA LEU A 136 5.40 6.87 14.18
C LEU A 136 6.91 7.09 14.34
N TYR A 137 7.73 6.14 13.88
CA TYR A 137 9.17 6.21 14.10
C TYR A 137 9.95 7.05 13.07
N SER A 138 9.34 7.35 11.90
CA SER A 138 10.00 8.20 10.89
C SER A 138 9.99 9.69 11.21
N GLY A 139 9.08 10.15 12.08
CA GLY A 139 8.91 11.57 12.34
C GLY A 139 8.30 12.36 11.17
N LEU A 140 7.86 11.68 10.12
CA LEU A 140 7.18 12.29 8.98
C LEU A 140 5.75 12.70 9.35
N LYS A 141 5.15 13.58 8.54
CA LYS A 141 3.75 13.97 8.69
C LYS A 141 2.83 12.84 8.20
N PRO A 142 1.61 12.71 8.74
CA PRO A 142 0.60 11.77 8.23
C PRO A 142 0.37 11.84 6.71
N SER A 143 0.46 13.03 6.12
CA SER A 143 0.31 13.23 4.67
C SER A 143 1.46 12.66 3.81
N GLN A 144 2.57 12.27 4.43
CA GLN A 144 3.79 11.80 3.75
C GLN A 144 3.93 10.27 3.78
N VAL A 145 3.08 9.54 4.49
CA VAL A 145 3.18 8.07 4.61
C VAL A 145 1.87 7.42 4.23
N THR A 146 1.92 6.47 3.31
CA THR A 146 0.76 5.70 2.86
C THR A 146 1.06 4.21 2.81
N THR A 147 -0.02 3.41 2.81
CA THR A 147 0.06 1.97 2.54
C THR A 147 -0.76 1.60 1.31
N LEU A 148 -0.42 0.46 0.70
CA LEU A 148 -1.11 -0.02 -0.49
C LEU A 148 -2.41 -0.74 -0.12
N ALA A 149 -3.55 -0.08 -0.32
CA ALA A 149 -4.88 -0.67 -0.20
C ALA A 149 -5.65 -0.68 -1.54
N ALA A 150 -5.26 0.13 -2.50
CA ALA A 150 -5.93 0.29 -3.80
C ALA A 150 -6.11 -1.01 -4.59
N LEU A 151 -5.23 -2.00 -4.37
CA LEU A 151 -5.28 -3.31 -5.00
C LEU A 151 -6.65 -4.00 -4.79
N ASP A 152 -7.27 -3.81 -3.65
CA ASP A 152 -8.57 -4.43 -3.33
C ASP A 152 -9.70 -3.79 -4.14
N SER A 153 -9.65 -2.47 -4.31
CA SER A 153 -10.59 -1.74 -5.18
C SER A 153 -10.43 -2.10 -6.66
N THR A 154 -9.19 -2.32 -7.12
CA THR A 154 -8.95 -2.78 -8.50
C THR A 154 -9.39 -4.24 -8.71
N ARG A 155 -9.35 -5.08 -7.68
CA ARG A 155 -9.96 -6.43 -7.70
C ARG A 155 -11.46 -6.35 -7.88
N LEU A 156 -12.15 -5.48 -7.13
CA LEU A 156 -13.59 -5.26 -7.29
C LEU A 156 -13.93 -4.86 -8.73
N ARG A 157 -13.18 -3.90 -9.30
CA ARG A 157 -13.34 -3.50 -10.70
C ARG A 157 -13.17 -4.67 -11.66
N SER A 158 -12.16 -5.51 -11.45
CA SER A 158 -11.89 -6.67 -12.27
C SER A 158 -12.99 -7.73 -12.18
N GLU A 159 -13.50 -8.03 -10.99
CA GLU A 159 -14.57 -9.03 -10.83
C GLU A 159 -15.89 -8.55 -11.43
N LEU A 160 -16.24 -7.26 -11.27
CA LEU A 160 -17.42 -6.69 -11.94
C LEU A 160 -17.26 -6.68 -13.47
N SER A 161 -16.08 -6.32 -13.99
CA SER A 161 -15.77 -6.36 -15.42
C SER A 161 -15.96 -7.77 -16.00
N LYS A 162 -15.49 -8.81 -15.31
CA LYS A 162 -15.66 -10.20 -15.71
C LYS A 162 -17.14 -10.63 -15.65
N HIS A 163 -17.86 -10.26 -14.59
CA HIS A 163 -19.28 -10.63 -14.41
C HIS A 163 -20.14 -10.07 -15.55
N PHE A 164 -19.96 -8.78 -15.87
CA PHE A 164 -20.76 -8.12 -16.91
C PHE A 164 -20.21 -8.31 -18.33
N GLY A 165 -19.01 -8.88 -18.49
CA GLY A 165 -18.39 -9.07 -19.81
C GLY A 165 -18.05 -7.74 -20.52
N ILE A 166 -17.75 -6.68 -19.76
CA ILE A 166 -17.43 -5.34 -20.28
C ILE A 166 -16.02 -4.89 -19.90
N ALA A 167 -15.48 -3.92 -20.65
CA ALA A 167 -14.15 -3.41 -20.39
C ALA A 167 -14.03 -2.75 -18.98
N PRO A 168 -12.88 -2.88 -18.29
CA PRO A 168 -12.70 -2.35 -16.93
C PRO A 168 -12.91 -0.82 -16.82
N ASP A 169 -12.68 -0.06 -17.87
CA ASP A 169 -12.91 1.39 -17.91
C ASP A 169 -14.39 1.78 -17.88
N LYS A 170 -15.29 0.82 -18.13
CA LYS A 170 -16.74 0.95 -17.94
C LYS A 170 -17.21 0.68 -16.51
N ILE A 171 -16.32 0.26 -15.65
CA ILE A 171 -16.58 0.05 -14.23
C ILE A 171 -15.91 1.18 -13.46
N GLU A 172 -16.71 2.06 -12.91
CA GLU A 172 -16.25 3.29 -12.28
C GLU A 172 -16.34 3.24 -10.75
N ASN A 173 -15.48 3.98 -10.08
CA ASN A 173 -15.54 4.26 -8.63
C ASN A 173 -15.66 3.03 -7.72
N CYS A 174 -15.08 1.91 -8.11
CA CYS A 174 -14.92 0.76 -7.23
C CYS A 174 -14.11 1.15 -6.01
N ARG A 175 -14.62 0.89 -4.81
CA ARG A 175 -13.99 1.27 -3.54
C ARG A 175 -14.07 0.15 -2.52
N THR A 176 -12.95 -0.03 -1.83
CA THR A 176 -12.83 -0.86 -0.63
C THR A 176 -12.14 -0.03 0.44
N TYR A 177 -12.63 -0.06 1.66
CA TYR A 177 -12.12 0.76 2.75
C TYR A 177 -11.83 -0.08 4.00
N GLY A 178 -11.15 0.54 4.98
CA GLY A 178 -10.75 -0.13 6.21
C GLY A 178 -9.42 -0.86 6.08
N GLY A 179 -9.26 -2.00 6.75
CA GLY A 179 -8.02 -2.78 6.74
C GLY A 179 -7.80 -3.54 5.44
N HIS A 180 -6.54 -3.67 5.05
CA HIS A 180 -6.14 -4.51 3.92
C HIS A 180 -6.19 -5.99 4.32
N GLY A 181 -7.10 -6.76 3.72
CA GLY A 181 -7.29 -8.19 3.99
C GLY A 181 -8.77 -8.60 4.01
N GLU A 182 -9.08 -9.76 4.63
CA GLU A 182 -10.45 -10.29 4.64
C GLU A 182 -11.47 -9.41 5.36
N GLN A 183 -11.01 -8.46 6.18
CA GLN A 183 -11.86 -7.54 6.95
C GLN A 183 -12.18 -6.23 6.23
N MET A 184 -11.76 -6.07 4.97
CA MET A 184 -12.08 -4.86 4.20
C MET A 184 -13.60 -4.68 4.02
N ALA A 185 -14.03 -3.43 3.97
CA ALA A 185 -15.41 -3.07 3.62
C ALA A 185 -15.52 -2.78 2.12
N VAL A 186 -16.29 -3.58 1.40
CA VAL A 186 -16.53 -3.43 -0.04
C VAL A 186 -17.76 -2.55 -0.25
N TYR A 187 -17.57 -1.41 -0.92
CA TYR A 187 -18.62 -0.41 -1.13
C TYR A 187 -19.23 -0.55 -2.54
N ALA A 188 -20.50 -0.96 -2.58
CA ALA A 188 -21.31 -0.96 -3.80
C ALA A 188 -21.87 0.44 -4.12
N SER A 189 -22.14 1.25 -3.06
CA SER A 189 -22.75 2.58 -3.16
C SER A 189 -21.94 3.58 -3.98
N THR A 190 -20.62 3.38 -4.09
CA THR A 190 -19.74 4.25 -4.87
C THR A 190 -19.60 3.82 -6.32
N ALA A 191 -19.81 2.53 -6.61
CA ALA A 191 -19.49 1.93 -7.91
C ALA A 191 -20.59 2.15 -8.95
N LYS A 192 -20.16 2.27 -10.22
CA LYS A 192 -21.05 2.30 -11.38
C LYS A 192 -20.62 1.28 -12.42
N VAL A 193 -21.56 0.74 -13.14
CA VAL A 193 -21.40 -0.18 -14.26
C VAL A 193 -22.02 0.46 -15.50
N ASP A 194 -21.20 0.82 -16.46
CA ASP A 194 -21.59 1.52 -17.69
C ASP A 194 -22.50 2.75 -17.38
N GLY A 195 -22.08 3.56 -16.40
CA GLY A 195 -22.75 4.76 -15.92
C GLY A 195 -23.92 4.52 -14.95
N LYS A 196 -24.41 3.28 -14.74
CA LYS A 196 -25.51 2.97 -13.82
C LYS A 196 -24.97 2.67 -12.41
N PRO A 197 -25.56 3.22 -11.34
CA PRO A 197 -25.20 2.88 -9.97
C PRO A 197 -25.27 1.37 -9.73
N LEU A 198 -24.25 0.79 -9.11
CA LEU A 198 -24.21 -0.65 -8.84
C LEU A 198 -25.35 -1.08 -7.89
N LEU A 199 -25.74 -0.23 -6.94
CA LEU A 199 -26.88 -0.50 -6.04
C LEU A 199 -28.21 -0.70 -6.79
N ASP A 200 -28.41 -0.06 -7.94
CA ASP A 200 -29.62 -0.22 -8.74
C ASP A 200 -29.63 -1.52 -9.55
N ILE A 201 -28.48 -2.19 -9.64
CA ILE A 201 -28.30 -3.43 -10.40
C ILE A 201 -28.34 -4.65 -9.48
N ILE A 202 -27.85 -4.54 -8.26
CA ILE A 202 -27.86 -5.65 -7.27
C ILE A 202 -29.30 -6.04 -6.94
N GLY A 203 -29.58 -7.34 -7.04
CA GLY A 203 -30.91 -7.92 -6.81
C GLY A 203 -31.79 -7.96 -8.07
N THR A 204 -31.24 -7.59 -9.23
CA THR A 204 -31.88 -7.76 -10.55
C THR A 204 -31.38 -9.04 -11.22
N PRO A 205 -32.00 -9.49 -12.34
CA PRO A 205 -31.47 -10.61 -13.12
C PRO A 205 -30.06 -10.41 -13.70
N ALA A 206 -29.58 -9.16 -13.77
CA ALA A 206 -28.23 -8.85 -14.27
C ALA A 206 -27.15 -9.06 -13.19
N LEU A 207 -27.50 -8.98 -11.91
CA LEU A 207 -26.64 -9.26 -10.77
C LEU A 207 -27.52 -9.60 -9.56
N THR A 208 -27.69 -10.87 -9.28
CA THR A 208 -28.45 -11.33 -8.10
C THR A 208 -27.71 -10.98 -6.81
N LYS A 209 -28.40 -11.03 -5.67
CA LYS A 209 -27.76 -10.81 -4.36
C LYS A 209 -26.72 -11.87 -4.03
N GLU A 210 -26.96 -13.10 -4.46
CA GLU A 210 -26.06 -14.23 -4.29
C GLU A 210 -24.77 -14.03 -5.10
N GLU A 211 -24.88 -13.66 -6.37
CA GLU A 211 -23.72 -13.33 -7.23
C GLU A 211 -22.92 -12.14 -6.69
N TRP A 212 -23.61 -11.13 -6.17
CA TRP A 212 -22.93 -10.01 -5.50
C TRP A 212 -22.14 -10.49 -4.27
N ALA A 213 -22.70 -11.33 -3.43
CA ALA A 213 -21.99 -11.91 -2.27
C ALA A 213 -20.79 -12.75 -2.69
N GLU A 214 -20.88 -13.48 -3.82
CA GLU A 214 -19.74 -14.19 -4.40
C GLU A 214 -18.64 -13.23 -4.88
N ILE A 215 -18.99 -12.13 -5.54
CA ILE A 215 -18.05 -11.10 -5.97
C ILE A 215 -17.34 -10.51 -4.75
N GLN A 216 -18.06 -10.13 -3.71
CA GLN A 216 -17.45 -9.64 -2.47
C GLN A 216 -16.46 -10.65 -1.87
N THR A 217 -16.82 -11.93 -1.86
CA THR A 217 -15.95 -13.01 -1.39
C THR A 217 -14.69 -13.15 -2.25
N LYS A 218 -14.80 -13.06 -3.58
CA LYS A 218 -13.66 -13.11 -4.49
C LYS A 218 -12.73 -11.90 -4.31
N VAL A 219 -13.26 -10.73 -4.02
CA VAL A 219 -12.48 -9.52 -3.74
C VAL A 219 -11.70 -9.68 -2.43
N THR A 220 -12.37 -10.03 -1.34
CA THR A 220 -11.75 -10.16 -0.01
C THR A 220 -10.72 -11.29 0.06
N LYS A 221 -10.95 -12.39 -0.65
CA LYS A 221 -10.04 -13.54 -0.75
C LYS A 221 -9.10 -13.49 -1.97
N GLY A 222 -9.05 -12.38 -2.69
CA GLY A 222 -8.30 -12.28 -3.95
C GLY A 222 -6.80 -12.60 -3.80
N GLY A 223 -6.18 -12.26 -2.68
CA GLY A 223 -4.79 -12.63 -2.39
C GLY A 223 -4.59 -14.14 -2.26
N ALA A 224 -5.46 -14.81 -1.51
CA ALA A 224 -5.43 -16.27 -1.34
C ALA A 224 -5.67 -17.00 -2.67
N ASN A 225 -6.58 -16.50 -3.50
CA ASN A 225 -6.84 -17.04 -4.83
C ASN A 225 -5.61 -16.98 -5.75
N ILE A 226 -4.86 -15.87 -5.76
CA ILE A 226 -3.61 -15.77 -6.53
C ILE A 226 -2.57 -16.77 -6.03
N ILE A 227 -2.45 -16.95 -4.71
CA ILE A 227 -1.54 -17.97 -4.14
C ILE A 227 -1.93 -19.37 -4.59
N ALA A 228 -3.22 -19.69 -4.56
CA ALA A 228 -3.71 -21.00 -5.02
C ALA A 228 -3.41 -21.27 -6.51
N LEU A 229 -3.56 -20.24 -7.36
CA LEU A 229 -3.32 -20.37 -8.80
C LEU A 229 -1.83 -20.34 -9.19
N ARG A 230 -1.00 -19.58 -8.49
CA ARG A 230 0.40 -19.31 -8.88
C ARG A 230 1.44 -19.95 -7.96
N GLY A 231 1.05 -20.54 -6.83
CA GLY A 231 1.94 -21.05 -5.80
C GLY A 231 2.71 -19.97 -5.03
N ARG A 232 2.36 -18.70 -5.21
CA ARG A 232 3.01 -17.54 -4.60
C ARG A 232 2.10 -16.32 -4.55
N SER A 233 2.42 -15.36 -3.67
CA SER A 233 1.70 -14.09 -3.55
C SER A 233 1.79 -13.24 -4.83
N SER A 234 0.83 -12.32 -4.98
CA SER A 234 0.86 -11.29 -6.02
C SER A 234 2.14 -10.45 -5.90
N PHE A 235 2.73 -10.06 -7.02
CA PHE A 235 3.88 -9.16 -7.06
C PHE A 235 3.76 -8.10 -8.16
N GLN A 236 3.17 -8.41 -9.32
CA GLN A 236 3.03 -7.45 -10.42
C GLN A 236 2.08 -6.30 -10.08
N SER A 237 0.86 -6.63 -9.61
CA SER A 237 -0.13 -5.61 -9.28
C SER A 237 0.27 -4.73 -8.07
N PRO A 238 0.77 -5.27 -6.94
CA PRO A 238 1.24 -4.40 -5.86
C PRO A 238 2.43 -3.54 -6.28
N ALA A 239 3.37 -4.05 -7.09
CA ALA A 239 4.48 -3.26 -7.61
C ALA A 239 3.98 -2.10 -8.48
N TYR A 240 3.13 -2.38 -9.47
CA TYR A 240 2.61 -1.37 -10.37
C TYR A 240 1.84 -0.26 -9.63
N ILE A 241 0.90 -0.64 -8.77
CA ILE A 241 0.03 0.32 -8.09
C ILE A 241 0.83 1.18 -7.08
N SER A 242 1.79 0.59 -6.35
CA SER A 242 2.64 1.37 -5.43
C SER A 242 3.52 2.40 -6.16
N ILE A 243 3.97 2.07 -7.37
CA ILE A 243 4.72 3.02 -8.21
C ILE A 243 3.80 4.10 -8.79
N GLU A 244 2.53 3.82 -9.11
CA GLU A 244 1.55 4.86 -9.44
C GLU A 244 1.33 5.85 -8.27
N MET A 245 1.31 5.35 -7.02
CA MET A 245 1.23 6.20 -5.83
C MET A 245 2.45 7.13 -5.72
N ILE A 246 3.65 6.60 -5.92
CA ILE A 246 4.90 7.39 -5.95
C ILE A 246 4.90 8.39 -7.11
N ALA A 247 4.47 7.98 -8.31
CA ALA A 247 4.37 8.87 -9.46
C ALA A 247 3.48 10.09 -9.17
N ALA A 248 2.34 9.87 -8.52
CA ALA A 248 1.43 10.94 -8.12
C ALA A 248 2.08 11.88 -7.08
N ALA A 249 2.77 11.34 -6.08
CA ALA A 249 3.50 12.12 -5.10
C ALA A 249 4.65 12.94 -5.73
N MET A 250 5.24 12.45 -6.81
CA MET A 250 6.26 13.17 -7.58
C MET A 250 5.69 14.33 -8.43
N GLY A 251 4.37 14.45 -8.54
CA GLY A 251 3.70 15.48 -9.35
C GLY A 251 3.17 14.97 -10.69
N GLY A 252 3.12 13.67 -10.89
CA GLY A 252 2.41 13.05 -11.98
C GLY A 252 0.89 13.14 -11.85
N LYS A 253 0.15 12.31 -12.58
CA LYS A 253 -1.31 12.25 -12.46
C LYS A 253 -1.73 11.92 -11.03
N PRO A 254 -2.66 12.68 -10.41
CA PRO A 254 -3.16 12.39 -9.08
C PRO A 254 -3.71 10.97 -8.96
N PHE A 255 -3.31 10.26 -7.91
CA PHE A 255 -3.78 8.92 -7.61
C PHE A 255 -5.05 9.00 -6.76
N ARG A 256 -6.16 8.45 -7.26
CA ARG A 256 -7.49 8.56 -6.66
C ARG A 256 -8.13 7.23 -6.28
N TRP A 257 -7.32 6.21 -6.04
CA TRP A 257 -7.79 4.97 -5.43
C TRP A 257 -7.63 5.05 -3.92
N PRO A 258 -8.46 4.33 -3.14
CA PRO A 258 -8.25 4.21 -1.71
C PRO A 258 -6.84 3.78 -1.37
N ALA A 259 -6.18 4.53 -0.51
CA ALA A 259 -4.88 4.20 0.06
C ALA A 259 -4.98 4.18 1.58
N GLY A 260 -4.15 3.37 2.22
CA GLY A 260 -4.02 3.42 3.66
C GLY A 260 -3.34 4.71 4.07
N THR A 261 -3.96 5.44 4.96
CA THR A 261 -3.47 6.71 5.54
C THR A 261 -3.76 6.74 7.02
N TYR A 262 -3.01 7.55 7.76
CA TYR A 262 -3.27 7.75 9.19
C TYR A 262 -4.57 8.53 9.38
N VAL A 263 -5.43 8.02 10.25
CA VAL A 263 -6.74 8.60 10.55
C VAL A 263 -6.89 8.81 12.05
N HIS A 264 -7.22 10.04 12.42
CA HIS A 264 -7.57 10.46 13.76
C HIS A 264 -8.72 11.49 13.67
N SER A 265 -9.84 11.06 13.08
CA SER A 265 -11.02 11.90 12.84
C SER A 265 -12.22 11.05 12.42
N HIS A 266 -13.42 11.67 12.34
CA HIS A 266 -14.65 11.04 11.86
C HIS A 266 -15.05 9.75 12.59
N GLY A 267 -14.71 9.65 13.90
CA GLY A 267 -15.01 8.47 14.72
C GLY A 267 -13.99 7.32 14.58
N PHE A 268 -12.88 7.55 13.89
CA PHE A 268 -11.72 6.66 13.82
C PHE A 268 -10.54 7.30 14.55
N ASP A 269 -9.76 6.49 15.27
CA ASP A 269 -8.80 7.01 16.22
C ASP A 269 -7.47 6.25 16.15
N HIS A 270 -6.38 7.01 15.90
CA HIS A 270 -5.00 6.52 15.91
C HIS A 270 -4.78 5.22 15.13
N ILE A 271 -5.21 5.21 13.89
CA ILE A 271 -5.11 4.03 13.02
C ILE A 271 -4.63 4.41 11.63
N MET A 272 -3.99 3.47 10.94
CA MET A 272 -3.77 3.55 9.50
C MET A 272 -4.71 2.57 8.82
N MET A 273 -5.50 3.06 7.88
CA MET A 273 -6.46 2.26 7.11
C MET A 273 -6.79 2.90 5.76
N ALA A 274 -7.37 2.12 4.86
CA ALA A 274 -7.83 2.63 3.57
C ALA A 274 -9.01 3.60 3.75
N MET A 275 -8.85 4.79 3.17
CA MET A 275 -9.84 5.88 3.13
C MET A 275 -10.10 6.30 1.68
N GLU A 276 -11.12 7.13 1.44
CA GLU A 276 -11.25 7.84 0.16
C GLU A 276 -10.16 8.88 0.06
N THR A 277 -9.10 8.57 -0.67
CA THR A 277 -7.87 9.37 -0.72
C THR A 277 -7.60 9.95 -2.10
N GLU A 278 -6.86 11.05 -2.11
CA GLU A 278 -6.14 11.55 -3.26
C GLU A 278 -4.67 11.74 -2.87
N ILE A 279 -3.74 11.15 -3.62
CA ILE A 279 -2.30 11.40 -3.49
C ILE A 279 -1.89 12.31 -4.64
N ASN A 280 -1.18 13.37 -4.32
CA ASN A 280 -0.57 14.30 -5.26
C ASN A 280 0.77 14.83 -4.71
N LYS A 281 1.38 15.84 -5.33
CA LYS A 281 2.67 16.42 -4.89
C LYS A 281 2.66 17.00 -3.47
N ASP A 282 1.49 17.27 -2.90
CA ASP A 282 1.33 17.82 -1.55
C ASP A 282 1.11 16.71 -0.50
N GLY A 283 1.15 15.45 -0.93
CA GLY A 283 1.00 14.25 -0.11
C GLY A 283 -0.37 13.60 -0.25
N VAL A 284 -0.77 12.80 0.76
CA VAL A 284 -2.07 12.15 0.81
C VAL A 284 -3.10 13.00 1.55
N HIS A 285 -4.27 13.13 0.96
CA HIS A 285 -5.45 13.76 1.54
C HIS A 285 -6.59 12.76 1.53
N TYR A 286 -7.41 12.73 2.58
CA TYR A 286 -8.57 11.84 2.66
C TYR A 286 -9.84 12.61 3.00
N LYS A 287 -10.98 11.99 2.67
CA LYS A 287 -12.32 12.51 2.92
C LYS A 287 -13.08 11.57 3.84
N GLU A 288 -14.10 12.13 4.51
CA GLU A 288 -15.08 11.34 5.25
C GLU A 288 -15.75 10.30 4.33
N LEU A 289 -15.88 9.08 4.83
CA LEU A 289 -16.56 8.00 4.12
C LEU A 289 -18.06 8.05 4.38
N LYS A 290 -18.83 7.86 3.32
CA LYS A 290 -20.29 7.72 3.38
C LYS A 290 -20.71 6.54 2.53
N GLY A 291 -21.57 5.70 3.08
CA GLY A 291 -22.07 4.51 2.44
C GLY A 291 -23.49 4.16 2.88
N THR A 292 -23.94 2.96 2.53
CA THR A 292 -25.16 2.42 3.14
C THR A 292 -24.93 2.08 4.62
N PRO A 293 -25.98 1.94 5.43
CA PRO A 293 -25.82 1.52 6.83
C PRO A 293 -25.04 0.21 6.97
N GLU A 294 -25.20 -0.74 6.05
CA GLU A 294 -24.50 -2.02 6.05
C GLU A 294 -23.01 -1.85 5.72
N GLU A 295 -22.68 -0.98 4.77
CA GLU A 295 -21.28 -0.67 4.40
C GLU A 295 -20.55 0.05 5.55
N GLU A 296 -21.23 1.00 6.20
CA GLU A 296 -20.67 1.70 7.37
C GLU A 296 -20.49 0.76 8.58
N ALA A 297 -21.41 -0.21 8.77
CA ALA A 297 -21.25 -1.25 9.79
C ALA A 297 -20.03 -2.13 9.51
N LYS A 298 -19.82 -2.54 8.25
CA LYS A 298 -18.63 -3.29 7.83
C LYS A 298 -17.34 -2.51 8.01
N LEU A 299 -17.34 -1.22 7.73
CA LEU A 299 -16.20 -0.35 7.97
C LEU A 299 -15.86 -0.27 9.46
N LYS A 300 -16.86 -0.17 10.35
CA LYS A 300 -16.67 -0.19 11.81
C LYS A 300 -16.11 -1.53 12.30
N GLU A 301 -16.58 -2.66 11.75
CA GLU A 301 -16.00 -3.99 12.05
C GLU A 301 -14.53 -4.06 11.64
N SER A 302 -14.20 -3.55 10.44
CA SER A 302 -12.83 -3.48 9.93
C SER A 302 -11.93 -2.61 10.82
N TYR A 303 -12.40 -1.45 11.21
CA TYR A 303 -11.70 -0.56 12.13
C TYR A 303 -11.45 -1.23 13.49
N ALA A 304 -12.47 -1.87 14.09
CA ALA A 304 -12.32 -2.57 15.35
C ALA A 304 -11.26 -3.68 15.28
N HIS A 305 -11.20 -4.40 14.15
CA HIS A 305 -10.17 -5.41 13.90
C HIS A 305 -8.75 -4.79 13.85
N LEU A 306 -8.59 -3.66 13.17
CA LEU A 306 -7.30 -2.94 13.12
C LEU A 306 -6.88 -2.41 14.49
N CYS A 307 -7.81 -1.86 15.26
CA CYS A 307 -7.54 -1.44 16.65
C CYS A 307 -7.03 -2.60 17.48
N LYS A 308 -7.65 -3.79 17.36
CA LYS A 308 -7.19 -4.98 18.05
C LYS A 308 -5.75 -5.36 17.65
N LEU A 309 -5.42 -5.35 16.37
CA LEU A 309 -4.06 -5.61 15.89
C LEU A 309 -3.05 -4.58 16.40
N ARG A 310 -3.39 -3.29 16.39
CA ARG A 310 -2.58 -2.23 16.98
C ARG A 310 -2.31 -2.50 18.45
N ASP A 311 -3.35 -2.81 19.22
CA ASP A 311 -3.26 -3.05 20.66
C ASP A 311 -2.46 -4.33 20.99
N GLU A 312 -2.54 -5.37 20.13
CA GLU A 312 -1.66 -6.55 20.20
C GLU A 312 -0.18 -6.15 20.05
N VAL A 313 0.15 -5.31 19.09
CA VAL A 313 1.55 -4.86 18.87
C VAL A 313 2.03 -3.94 20.00
N ILE A 314 1.15 -3.14 20.59
CA ILE A 314 1.43 -2.39 21.83
C ILE A 314 1.71 -3.38 22.97
N GLY A 315 0.89 -4.41 23.14
CA GLY A 315 1.09 -5.46 24.14
C GLY A 315 2.40 -6.25 23.98
N MET A 316 2.90 -6.38 22.75
CA MET A 316 4.21 -6.99 22.44
C MET A 316 5.40 -6.06 22.73
N GLY A 317 5.16 -4.79 23.08
CA GLY A 317 6.19 -3.79 23.36
C GLY A 317 6.92 -3.26 22.13
N VAL A 318 6.39 -3.48 20.92
CA VAL A 318 6.96 -2.90 19.66
C VAL A 318 6.40 -1.50 19.43
N LEU A 319 5.08 -1.30 19.57
CA LEU A 319 4.49 0.02 19.65
C LEU A 319 4.39 0.48 21.10
N PRO A 320 4.78 1.72 21.41
CA PRO A 320 4.53 2.30 22.73
C PRO A 320 3.03 2.57 22.93
N PRO A 321 2.59 2.81 24.16
CA PRO A 321 1.23 3.27 24.43
C PRO A 321 0.89 4.53 23.63
N ILE A 322 -0.34 4.66 23.17
CA ILE A 322 -0.79 5.78 22.29
C ILE A 322 -0.46 7.15 22.90
N LYS A 323 -0.61 7.31 24.23
CA LYS A 323 -0.28 8.56 24.94
C LYS A 323 1.17 9.05 24.74
N ASP A 324 2.07 8.17 24.35
CA ASP A 324 3.49 8.48 24.17
C ASP A 324 3.85 8.81 22.70
N TRP A 325 2.89 8.63 21.75
CA TRP A 325 3.16 8.77 20.31
C TRP A 325 3.57 10.16 19.90
N HIS A 326 2.92 11.19 20.45
CA HIS A 326 3.27 12.58 20.18
C HIS A 326 4.72 12.92 20.57
N SER A 327 5.26 12.29 21.62
CA SER A 327 6.65 12.49 22.04
C SER A 327 7.66 11.86 21.06
N ILE A 328 7.26 10.83 20.29
CA ILE A 328 8.10 10.14 19.30
C ILE A 328 8.00 10.82 17.94
N ASN A 329 6.78 11.15 17.52
CA ASN A 329 6.48 11.89 16.32
C ASN A 329 5.53 13.07 16.61
N PRO A 330 6.05 14.30 16.75
CA PRO A 330 5.23 15.47 17.04
C PRO A 330 4.20 15.85 15.97
N ASN A 331 4.22 15.18 14.81
CA ASN A 331 3.22 15.36 13.76
C ASN A 331 1.99 14.45 13.91
N ILE A 332 1.98 13.59 14.95
CA ILE A 332 0.85 12.73 15.30
C ILE A 332 0.22 13.28 16.58
N ASP A 333 -1.08 13.57 16.53
CA ASP A 333 -1.86 14.07 17.67
C ASP A 333 -2.23 12.92 18.62
#